data_226deaa58c0a51cee89adc495109cfcb
#
_entry.id   226deaa58c0a51cee89adc495109cfcb
#
_cell.length_a   1.000
_cell.length_b   1.000
_cell.length_c   1.000
_cell.angle_alpha   90.00
_cell.angle_beta   90.00
_cell.angle_gamma   90.00
#
_symmetry.space_group_name_H-M   'P 1'
#
loop_
_entity.id
_entity.type
_entity.pdbx_description
1 polymer ?
#
loop_
_entity_poly.entity_id
_entity_poly.type
_entity_poly.pdbx_seq_one_letter_code
_entity_poly.pdbx_strand_id
1 'polypeptide(L)'
;MHKKNNLTITLLSTAHFTLDSYSSFLFQLLPLLATKLRLTPAQAGLVPPMLTVASSLMQPVYGVISDRYLKRSMVVFGPLVAAVFLSCLGTADSMWELMALVILGGVGVGIFHPQGAAMVSRAASSGGLEKRQGMVMSAFSSAGTVGYSLGPLIVAMVVNRYGIEKSWYTAIWGVAIWIVLFRYCPPLEQRAKAPGAPALIDTLRAAWAPLTLLYFAVVLRTAVSVSVQTYWPFALRDFGMTEMEYGSVLAGFLFFGGVGGFFGGVLADRLGGRRVSMVAMLLAAPLLLGAFSTRGTLSNVLLMAGGTVLNLPIPVSVVMAQRLVPGGASTVSALMMGFAWGAGALMTPIAGAMSERFGFARALAMAALVPLVSAALLWFYPKDERAYAEQARGALAVAD
;
A
#
# COMPACT_ATOMS: atom_id res chain seq x y z
N MET A 1 -28.97 -6.02 -17.49
CA MET A 1 -28.25 -5.32 -16.41
C MET A 1 -27.17 -6.20 -15.77
N HIS A 2 -27.44 -7.38 -15.25
CA HIS A 2 -26.45 -8.23 -14.56
C HIS A 2 -25.15 -8.50 -15.35
N LYS A 3 -25.24 -8.86 -16.65
CA LYS A 3 -24.04 -9.11 -17.48
C LYS A 3 -23.14 -7.87 -17.60
N LYS A 4 -23.71 -6.66 -17.70
CA LYS A 4 -22.96 -5.41 -17.82
C LYS A 4 -22.23 -5.05 -16.52
N ASN A 5 -22.86 -5.29 -15.35
CA ASN A 5 -22.27 -5.02 -14.05
C ASN A 5 -21.13 -6.00 -13.72
N ASN A 6 -21.30 -7.29 -14.03
CA ASN A 6 -20.25 -8.29 -13.89
C ASN A 6 -19.04 -7.96 -14.78
N LEU A 7 -19.29 -7.53 -16.04
CA LEU A 7 -18.22 -7.08 -16.91
C LEU A 7 -17.47 -5.88 -16.31
N THR A 8 -18.18 -4.91 -15.77
CA THR A 8 -17.56 -3.73 -15.10
C THR A 8 -16.69 -4.15 -13.92
N ILE A 9 -17.17 -5.04 -13.06
CA ILE A 9 -16.41 -5.55 -11.90
C ILE A 9 -15.14 -6.27 -12.38
N THR A 10 -15.26 -7.16 -13.36
CA THR A 10 -14.10 -7.88 -13.91
C THR A 10 -13.08 -6.94 -14.53
N LEU A 11 -13.52 -6.00 -15.38
CA LEU A 11 -12.65 -5.02 -16.03
C LEU A 11 -11.87 -4.17 -15.00
N LEU A 12 -12.56 -3.68 -13.98
CA LEU A 12 -11.94 -2.86 -12.96
C LEU A 12 -11.00 -3.66 -12.06
N SER A 13 -11.32 -4.93 -11.75
CA SER A 13 -10.42 -5.83 -11.02
C SER A 13 -9.16 -6.16 -11.83
N THR A 14 -9.29 -6.39 -13.13
CA THR A 14 -8.13 -6.60 -14.02
C THR A 14 -7.29 -5.33 -14.15
N ALA A 15 -7.94 -4.17 -14.24
CA ALA A 15 -7.24 -2.88 -14.25
C ALA A 15 -6.49 -2.62 -12.93
N HIS A 16 -7.07 -2.98 -11.79
CA HIS A 16 -6.44 -2.87 -10.48
C HIS A 16 -5.22 -3.79 -10.36
N PHE A 17 -5.36 -5.05 -10.77
CA PHE A 17 -4.23 -5.99 -10.88
C PHE A 17 -3.09 -5.39 -11.70
N THR A 18 -3.41 -4.89 -12.90
CA THR A 18 -2.41 -4.34 -13.83
C THR A 18 -1.73 -3.10 -13.25
N LEU A 19 -2.50 -2.16 -12.72
CA LEU A 19 -2.00 -0.91 -12.13
C LEU A 19 -1.08 -1.18 -10.94
N ASP A 20 -1.47 -2.08 -10.04
CA ASP A 20 -0.67 -2.38 -8.86
C ASP A 20 0.57 -3.19 -9.20
N SER A 21 0.55 -3.99 -10.29
CA SER A 21 1.78 -4.61 -10.79
C SER A 21 2.84 -3.57 -11.14
N TYR A 22 2.47 -2.48 -11.80
CA TYR A 22 3.41 -1.39 -12.10
C TYR A 22 3.91 -0.67 -10.84
N SER A 23 3.07 -0.53 -9.82
CA SER A 23 3.43 0.15 -8.58
C SER A 23 4.60 -0.53 -7.85
N SER A 24 4.75 -1.84 -7.99
CA SER A 24 5.84 -2.60 -7.38
C SER A 24 7.10 -2.73 -8.23
N PHE A 25 7.08 -2.31 -9.52
CA PHE A 25 8.27 -2.34 -10.40
C PHE A 25 9.44 -1.56 -9.84
N LEU A 26 9.16 -0.43 -9.20
CA LEU A 26 10.18 0.42 -8.60
C LEU A 26 11.10 -0.36 -7.67
N PHE A 27 10.55 -1.16 -6.76
CA PHE A 27 11.34 -1.88 -5.76
C PHE A 27 12.24 -2.95 -6.38
N GLN A 28 11.77 -3.57 -7.47
CA GLN A 28 12.54 -4.54 -8.24
C GLN A 28 13.68 -3.89 -9.03
N LEU A 29 13.40 -2.74 -9.65
CA LEU A 29 14.36 -2.05 -10.51
C LEU A 29 15.35 -1.19 -9.72
N LEU A 30 15.03 -0.80 -8.49
CA LEU A 30 15.80 0.18 -7.74
C LEU A 30 17.29 -0.20 -7.54
N PRO A 31 17.68 -1.46 -7.27
CA PRO A 31 19.10 -1.83 -7.21
C PRO A 31 19.85 -1.62 -8.53
N LEU A 32 19.21 -1.89 -9.66
CA LEU A 32 19.78 -1.67 -10.99
C LEU A 32 19.87 -0.18 -11.33
N LEU A 33 18.80 0.57 -11.03
CA LEU A 33 18.75 2.02 -11.20
C LEU A 33 19.80 2.73 -10.33
N ALA A 34 19.98 2.30 -9.09
CA ALA A 34 20.98 2.86 -8.21
C ALA A 34 22.40 2.66 -8.77
N THR A 35 22.67 1.51 -9.39
CA THR A 35 23.95 1.26 -10.06
C THR A 35 24.09 2.13 -11.33
N LYS A 36 23.05 2.18 -12.20
CA LYS A 36 23.05 2.96 -13.43
C LYS A 36 23.27 4.44 -13.15
N LEU A 37 22.57 4.99 -12.15
CA LEU A 37 22.56 6.41 -11.80
C LEU A 37 23.59 6.78 -10.71
N ARG A 38 24.37 5.82 -10.23
CA ARG A 38 25.37 5.98 -9.14
C ARG A 38 24.78 6.59 -7.87
N LEU A 39 23.55 6.16 -7.50
CA LEU A 39 22.89 6.64 -6.30
C LEU A 39 23.47 5.99 -5.06
N THR A 40 23.61 6.81 -4.01
CA THR A 40 23.87 6.26 -2.66
C THR A 40 22.60 5.55 -2.13
N PRO A 41 22.73 4.64 -1.16
CA PRO A 41 21.57 4.02 -0.50
C PRO A 41 20.57 5.03 0.06
N ALA A 42 21.05 6.15 0.64
CA ALA A 42 20.17 7.22 1.12
C ALA A 42 19.40 7.90 -0.02
N GLN A 43 20.07 8.18 -1.15
CA GLN A 43 19.42 8.74 -2.35
C GLN A 43 18.38 7.76 -2.95
N ALA A 44 18.72 6.48 -3.06
CA ALA A 44 17.78 5.46 -3.49
C ALA A 44 16.53 5.40 -2.58
N GLY A 45 16.73 5.60 -1.26
CA GLY A 45 15.65 5.68 -0.28
C GLY A 45 14.69 6.85 -0.41
N LEU A 46 15.05 7.90 -1.17
CA LEU A 46 14.16 9.03 -1.45
C LEU A 46 13.11 8.69 -2.53
N VAL A 47 13.36 7.67 -3.35
CA VAL A 47 12.51 7.39 -4.53
C VAL A 47 11.16 6.76 -4.14
N PRO A 48 11.07 5.70 -3.30
CA PRO A 48 9.79 5.12 -2.91
C PRO A 48 8.82 6.08 -2.19
N PRO A 49 9.28 6.98 -1.31
CA PRO A 49 8.42 8.02 -0.75
C PRO A 49 7.71 8.88 -1.80
N MET A 50 8.37 9.22 -2.90
CA MET A 50 7.76 10.03 -3.97
C MET A 50 6.59 9.30 -4.63
N LEU A 51 6.75 7.99 -4.87
CA LEU A 51 5.65 7.16 -5.35
C LEU A 51 4.48 7.17 -4.36
N THR A 52 4.76 6.97 -3.07
CA THR A 52 3.73 6.90 -2.02
C THR A 52 3.03 8.24 -1.83
N VAL A 53 3.76 9.36 -1.85
CA VAL A 53 3.16 10.70 -1.79
C VAL A 53 2.22 10.93 -2.97
N ALA A 54 2.68 10.67 -4.19
CA ALA A 54 1.89 10.88 -5.39
C ALA A 54 0.68 9.92 -5.48
N SER A 55 0.85 8.65 -5.07
CA SER A 55 -0.22 7.65 -5.19
C SER A 55 -1.20 7.65 -4.01
N SER A 56 -0.73 7.82 -2.77
CA SER A 56 -1.54 7.60 -1.57
C SER A 56 -1.86 8.89 -0.84
N LEU A 57 -0.86 9.73 -0.57
CA LEU A 57 -1.06 10.96 0.20
C LEU A 57 -1.96 11.97 -0.54
N MET A 58 -1.86 12.01 -1.87
CA MET A 58 -2.65 12.91 -2.73
C MET A 58 -4.06 12.39 -3.06
N GLN A 59 -4.46 11.18 -2.63
CA GLN A 59 -5.79 10.62 -2.93
C GLN A 59 -6.96 11.52 -2.50
N PRO A 60 -6.94 12.23 -1.35
CA PRO A 60 -8.02 13.16 -1.00
C PRO A 60 -8.17 14.29 -2.02
N VAL A 61 -7.06 14.82 -2.54
CA VAL A 61 -7.06 15.86 -3.59
C VAL A 61 -7.67 15.32 -4.88
N TYR A 62 -7.26 14.12 -5.30
CA TYR A 62 -7.83 13.45 -6.48
C TYR A 62 -9.32 13.16 -6.30
N GLY A 63 -9.75 12.81 -5.09
CA GLY A 63 -11.16 12.62 -4.76
C GLY A 63 -11.98 13.89 -4.99
N VAL A 64 -11.51 15.03 -4.49
CA VAL A 64 -12.16 16.34 -4.69
C VAL A 64 -12.22 16.73 -6.17
N ILE A 65 -11.13 16.56 -6.92
CA ILE A 65 -11.10 16.84 -8.36
C ILE A 65 -12.07 15.94 -9.12
N SER A 66 -12.07 14.65 -8.78
CA SER A 66 -12.96 13.67 -9.38
C SER A 66 -14.43 13.97 -9.15
N ASP A 67 -14.79 14.39 -7.92
CA ASP A 67 -16.18 14.70 -7.58
C ASP A 67 -16.76 15.84 -8.42
N ARG A 68 -15.90 16.75 -8.89
CA ARG A 68 -16.30 17.90 -9.70
C ARG A 68 -16.28 17.65 -11.21
N TYR A 69 -15.27 16.93 -11.74
CA TYR A 69 -14.96 17.05 -13.17
C TYR A 69 -14.72 15.75 -13.96
N LEU A 70 -14.11 14.69 -13.41
CA LEU A 70 -13.41 13.71 -14.25
C LEU A 70 -13.54 12.23 -13.86
N LYS A 71 -14.64 11.80 -13.23
CA LYS A 71 -14.79 10.45 -12.63
C LYS A 71 -14.40 9.28 -13.54
N ARG A 72 -14.99 9.20 -14.75
CA ARG A 72 -14.68 8.14 -15.72
C ARG A 72 -13.26 8.25 -16.26
N SER A 73 -12.82 9.47 -16.57
CA SER A 73 -11.48 9.71 -17.13
C SER A 73 -10.39 9.26 -16.18
N MET A 74 -10.53 9.50 -14.87
CA MET A 74 -9.55 9.05 -13.87
C MET A 74 -9.42 7.53 -13.82
N VAL A 75 -10.53 6.80 -13.89
CA VAL A 75 -10.52 5.33 -13.91
C VAL A 75 -9.92 4.79 -15.21
N VAL A 76 -10.19 5.44 -16.33
CA VAL A 76 -9.72 4.99 -17.66
C VAL A 76 -8.25 5.34 -17.86
N PHE A 77 -7.83 6.56 -17.54
CA PHE A 77 -6.47 7.03 -17.82
C PHE A 77 -5.48 6.76 -16.69
N GLY A 78 -5.93 6.51 -15.45
CA GLY A 78 -5.05 6.16 -14.33
C GLY A 78 -4.12 4.98 -14.64
N PRO A 79 -4.65 3.82 -15.06
CA PRO A 79 -3.83 2.68 -15.44
C PRO A 79 -2.87 2.94 -16.60
N LEU A 80 -3.26 3.75 -17.60
CA LEU A 80 -2.38 4.14 -18.70
C LEU A 80 -1.21 4.97 -18.20
N VAL A 81 -1.48 6.00 -17.40
CA VAL A 81 -0.44 6.89 -16.85
C VAL A 81 0.53 6.09 -15.98
N ALA A 82 0.02 5.23 -15.08
CA ALA A 82 0.87 4.36 -14.29
C ALA A 82 1.71 3.43 -15.16
N ALA A 83 1.09 2.77 -16.15
CA ALA A 83 1.77 1.84 -17.04
C ALA A 83 2.89 2.52 -17.85
N VAL A 84 2.62 3.67 -18.44
CA VAL A 84 3.63 4.38 -19.26
C VAL A 84 4.80 4.83 -18.40
N PHE A 85 4.54 5.54 -17.32
CA PHE A 85 5.64 6.14 -16.55
C PHE A 85 6.38 5.11 -15.69
N LEU A 86 5.70 4.15 -15.04
CA LEU A 86 6.38 3.15 -14.22
C LEU A 86 7.07 2.05 -15.03
N SER A 87 6.65 1.79 -16.26
CA SER A 87 7.40 0.92 -17.16
C SER A 87 8.68 1.59 -17.69
N CYS A 88 8.68 2.91 -17.83
CA CYS A 88 9.84 3.68 -18.31
C CYS A 88 10.91 3.94 -17.25
N LEU A 89 10.78 3.44 -16.00
CA LEU A 89 11.78 3.70 -14.95
C LEU A 89 13.21 3.32 -15.38
N GLY A 90 13.38 2.24 -16.13
CA GLY A 90 14.69 1.79 -16.60
C GLY A 90 15.35 2.69 -17.63
N THR A 91 14.61 3.59 -18.28
CA THR A 91 15.16 4.56 -19.26
C THR A 91 15.72 5.81 -18.61
N ALA A 92 15.50 6.04 -17.32
CA ALA A 92 16.00 7.23 -16.63
C ALA A 92 17.54 7.27 -16.67
N ASP A 93 18.10 8.45 -17.01
CA ASP A 93 19.53 8.72 -17.05
C ASP A 93 19.97 9.70 -15.94
N SER A 94 19.03 10.18 -15.15
CA SER A 94 19.29 11.04 -13.99
C SER A 94 18.29 10.76 -12.84
N MET A 95 18.68 11.15 -11.62
CA MET A 95 17.83 11.08 -10.45
C MET A 95 16.53 11.90 -10.63
N TRP A 96 16.60 13.03 -11.31
CA TRP A 96 15.44 13.91 -11.55
C TRP A 96 14.45 13.30 -12.53
N GLU A 97 14.94 12.65 -13.59
CA GLU A 97 14.09 11.88 -14.52
C GLU A 97 13.42 10.71 -13.81
N LEU A 98 14.18 9.96 -13.00
CA LEU A 98 13.64 8.88 -12.21
C LEU A 98 12.52 9.37 -11.27
N MET A 99 12.75 10.47 -10.56
CA MET A 99 11.74 11.08 -9.69
C MET A 99 10.51 11.56 -10.46
N ALA A 100 10.68 12.17 -11.63
CA ALA A 100 9.58 12.60 -12.48
C ALA A 100 8.72 11.41 -12.95
N LEU A 101 9.36 10.33 -13.42
CA LEU A 101 8.67 9.11 -13.83
C LEU A 101 7.88 8.48 -12.68
N VAL A 102 8.49 8.41 -11.49
CA VAL A 102 7.86 7.87 -10.28
C VAL A 102 6.68 8.70 -9.83
N ILE A 103 6.81 10.04 -9.81
CA ILE A 103 5.72 10.94 -9.42
C ILE A 103 4.56 10.85 -10.42
N LEU A 104 4.84 10.94 -11.73
CA LEU A 104 3.81 10.85 -12.76
C LEU A 104 3.11 9.49 -12.75
N GLY A 105 3.87 8.41 -12.61
CA GLY A 105 3.29 7.08 -12.45
C GLY A 105 2.45 6.95 -11.19
N GLY A 106 2.93 7.51 -10.07
CA GLY A 106 2.20 7.58 -8.81
C GLY A 106 0.87 8.35 -8.90
N VAL A 107 0.83 9.45 -9.67
CA VAL A 107 -0.43 10.14 -9.98
C VAL A 107 -1.41 9.19 -10.67
N GLY A 108 -0.96 8.42 -11.67
CA GLY A 108 -1.78 7.42 -12.34
C GLY A 108 -2.39 6.41 -11.36
N VAL A 109 -1.58 5.92 -10.42
CA VAL A 109 -2.03 5.02 -9.35
C VAL A 109 -3.05 5.70 -8.45
N GLY A 110 -2.75 6.91 -7.98
CA GLY A 110 -3.57 7.65 -7.01
C GLY A 110 -4.96 8.02 -7.54
N ILE A 111 -5.07 8.40 -8.81
CA ILE A 111 -6.36 8.79 -9.41
C ILE A 111 -7.29 7.60 -9.69
N PHE A 112 -6.75 6.38 -9.84
CA PHE A 112 -7.55 5.19 -10.10
C PHE A 112 -8.23 4.63 -8.84
N HIS A 113 -7.49 4.48 -7.75
CA HIS A 113 -7.94 3.70 -6.59
C HIS A 113 -9.29 4.11 -6.00
N PRO A 114 -9.52 5.38 -5.62
CA PRO A 114 -10.79 5.77 -5.01
C PRO A 114 -11.96 5.65 -5.98
N GLN A 115 -11.73 5.94 -7.26
CA GLN A 115 -12.77 5.91 -8.27
C GLN A 115 -13.09 4.49 -8.73
N GLY A 116 -12.07 3.64 -8.91
CA GLY A 116 -12.22 2.22 -9.21
C GLY A 116 -13.03 1.50 -8.14
N ALA A 117 -12.66 1.70 -6.86
CA ALA A 117 -13.38 1.14 -5.72
C ALA A 117 -14.84 1.60 -5.68
N ALA A 118 -15.10 2.90 -5.88
CA ALA A 118 -16.46 3.45 -5.92
C ALA A 118 -17.29 2.86 -7.08
N MET A 119 -16.68 2.65 -8.25
CA MET A 119 -17.38 2.04 -9.40
C MET A 119 -17.71 0.57 -9.17
N VAL A 120 -16.78 -0.20 -8.60
CA VAL A 120 -17.01 -1.61 -8.27
C VAL A 120 -18.13 -1.75 -7.22
N SER A 121 -18.08 -0.95 -6.17
CA SER A 121 -19.12 -0.92 -5.14
C SER A 121 -20.51 -0.64 -5.72
N ARG A 122 -20.63 0.33 -6.64
CA ARG A 122 -21.90 0.64 -7.33
C ARG A 122 -22.35 -0.47 -8.26
N ALA A 123 -21.44 -1.05 -9.04
CA ALA A 123 -21.76 -2.15 -9.94
C ALA A 123 -22.29 -3.36 -9.15
N ALA A 124 -21.75 -3.62 -7.97
CA ALA A 124 -22.25 -4.65 -7.06
C ALA A 124 -23.66 -4.34 -6.55
N SER A 125 -23.91 -3.12 -6.07
CA SER A 125 -25.22 -2.71 -5.55
C SER A 125 -26.31 -2.70 -6.62
N SER A 126 -26.04 -2.15 -7.81
CA SER A 126 -27.00 -2.12 -8.92
C SER A 126 -27.15 -3.44 -9.66
N GLY A 127 -26.25 -4.39 -9.46
CA GLY A 127 -26.20 -5.70 -10.10
C GLY A 127 -26.93 -6.81 -9.33
N GLY A 128 -27.67 -6.53 -8.26
CA GLY A 128 -28.31 -7.55 -7.41
C GLY A 128 -27.33 -8.32 -6.54
N LEU A 129 -26.11 -7.81 -6.40
CA LEU A 129 -25.05 -8.39 -5.54
C LEU A 129 -24.92 -7.65 -4.20
N GLU A 130 -25.97 -6.91 -3.77
CA GLU A 130 -25.96 -6.11 -2.53
C GLU A 130 -25.56 -6.96 -1.32
N LYS A 131 -26.13 -8.15 -1.18
CA LYS A 131 -25.78 -9.11 -0.12
C LYS A 131 -24.34 -9.67 -0.23
N ARG A 132 -23.67 -9.49 -1.37
CA ARG A 132 -22.31 -9.96 -1.67
C ARG A 132 -21.33 -8.83 -1.94
N GLN A 133 -21.71 -7.58 -1.65
CA GLN A 133 -20.87 -6.40 -1.90
C GLN A 133 -19.50 -6.52 -1.24
N GLY A 134 -19.44 -7.02 0.00
CA GLY A 134 -18.16 -7.27 0.70
C GLY A 134 -17.27 -8.26 -0.07
N MET A 135 -17.84 -9.36 -0.58
CA MET A 135 -17.09 -10.35 -1.38
C MET A 135 -16.56 -9.73 -2.69
N VAL A 136 -17.37 -8.93 -3.37
CA VAL A 136 -16.96 -8.24 -4.60
C VAL A 136 -15.82 -7.26 -4.33
N MET A 137 -15.92 -6.47 -3.26
CA MET A 137 -14.85 -5.54 -2.85
C MET A 137 -13.58 -6.27 -2.43
N SER A 138 -13.70 -7.40 -1.73
CA SER A 138 -12.55 -8.25 -1.41
C SER A 138 -11.87 -8.80 -2.66
N ALA A 139 -12.63 -9.28 -3.64
CA ALA A 139 -12.09 -9.76 -4.91
C ALA A 139 -11.36 -8.64 -5.67
N PHE A 140 -11.93 -7.44 -5.71
CA PHE A 140 -11.29 -6.26 -6.30
C PHE A 140 -9.98 -5.90 -5.60
N SER A 141 -9.97 -5.86 -4.26
CA SER A 141 -8.76 -5.57 -3.48
C SER A 141 -7.70 -6.68 -3.63
N SER A 142 -8.12 -7.94 -3.63
CA SER A 142 -7.22 -9.08 -3.83
C SER A 142 -6.56 -9.06 -5.21
N ALA A 143 -7.29 -8.62 -6.25
CA ALA A 143 -6.71 -8.47 -7.59
C ALA A 143 -5.53 -7.48 -7.58
N GLY A 144 -5.67 -6.32 -6.92
CA GLY A 144 -4.58 -5.37 -6.73
C GLY A 144 -3.41 -5.98 -5.95
N THR A 145 -3.68 -6.64 -4.82
CA THR A 145 -2.63 -7.27 -4.00
C THR A 145 -1.85 -8.33 -4.78
N VAL A 146 -2.53 -9.18 -5.56
CA VAL A 146 -1.87 -10.19 -6.41
C VAL A 146 -1.05 -9.51 -7.50
N GLY A 147 -1.58 -8.45 -8.14
CA GLY A 147 -0.83 -7.65 -9.11
C GLY A 147 0.43 -7.07 -8.51
N TYR A 148 0.32 -6.40 -7.37
CA TYR A 148 1.46 -5.83 -6.64
C TYR A 148 2.52 -6.87 -6.29
N SER A 149 2.08 -8.08 -5.92
CA SER A 149 3.00 -9.19 -5.59
C SER A 149 3.72 -9.75 -6.81
N LEU A 150 3.04 -9.84 -7.96
CA LEU A 150 3.61 -10.40 -9.19
C LEU A 150 4.42 -9.39 -10.01
N GLY A 151 4.25 -8.09 -9.76
CA GLY A 151 4.94 -7.03 -10.48
C GLY A 151 6.46 -7.20 -10.52
N PRO A 152 7.15 -7.48 -9.40
CA PRO A 152 8.60 -7.72 -9.41
C PRO A 152 9.02 -8.81 -10.37
N LEU A 153 8.27 -9.91 -10.46
CA LEU A 153 8.55 -11.01 -11.41
C LEU A 153 8.30 -10.59 -12.85
N ILE A 154 7.22 -9.86 -13.11
CA ILE A 154 6.86 -9.41 -14.47
C ILE A 154 7.97 -8.53 -15.04
N VAL A 155 8.42 -7.52 -14.28
CA VAL A 155 9.48 -6.63 -14.75
C VAL A 155 10.85 -7.32 -14.79
N ALA A 156 11.14 -8.22 -13.83
CA ALA A 156 12.38 -9.00 -13.82
C ALA A 156 12.52 -9.88 -15.06
N MET A 157 11.45 -10.54 -15.52
CA MET A 157 11.47 -11.34 -16.76
C MET A 157 11.89 -10.51 -17.98
N VAL A 158 11.35 -9.29 -18.09
CA VAL A 158 11.67 -8.39 -19.21
C VAL A 158 13.11 -7.88 -19.10
N VAL A 159 13.52 -7.44 -17.91
CA VAL A 159 14.85 -6.87 -17.68
C VAL A 159 15.94 -7.93 -17.83
N ASN A 160 15.72 -9.13 -17.29
CA ASN A 160 16.65 -10.24 -17.44
C ASN A 160 16.86 -10.65 -18.90
N ARG A 161 15.82 -10.53 -19.74
CA ARG A 161 15.89 -10.92 -21.16
C ARG A 161 16.42 -9.83 -22.08
N TYR A 162 16.09 -8.56 -21.81
CA TYR A 162 16.29 -7.44 -22.72
C TYR A 162 17.10 -6.28 -22.15
N GLY A 163 17.46 -6.33 -20.87
CA GLY A 163 18.13 -5.25 -20.15
C GLY A 163 17.17 -4.23 -19.55
N ILE A 164 17.67 -3.45 -18.57
CA ILE A 164 16.86 -2.49 -17.80
C ILE A 164 16.22 -1.42 -18.68
N GLU A 165 16.91 -0.97 -19.73
CA GLU A 165 16.44 0.10 -20.64
C GLU A 165 15.21 -0.33 -21.47
N LYS A 166 14.95 -1.63 -21.53
CA LYS A 166 13.78 -2.20 -22.21
C LYS A 166 12.62 -2.50 -21.25
N SER A 167 12.69 -2.04 -20.00
CA SER A 167 11.60 -2.17 -19.04
C SER A 167 10.27 -1.63 -19.60
N TRP A 168 10.31 -0.63 -20.46
CA TRP A 168 9.15 -0.04 -21.13
C TRP A 168 8.35 -1.02 -22.00
N TYR A 169 8.90 -2.18 -22.40
CA TYR A 169 8.14 -3.23 -23.06
C TYR A 169 6.93 -3.68 -22.25
N THR A 170 7.01 -3.59 -20.94
CA THR A 170 5.89 -3.90 -20.06
C THR A 170 4.70 -2.96 -20.25
N ALA A 171 4.88 -1.75 -20.79
CA ALA A 171 3.81 -0.79 -21.08
C ALA A 171 2.72 -1.38 -22.00
N ILE A 172 3.09 -2.31 -22.89
CA ILE A 172 2.17 -2.94 -23.85
C ILE A 172 0.97 -3.55 -23.12
N TRP A 173 1.19 -4.22 -22.00
CA TRP A 173 0.14 -4.79 -21.18
C TRP A 173 -0.83 -3.73 -20.62
N GLY A 174 -0.29 -2.63 -20.08
CA GLY A 174 -1.11 -1.54 -19.54
C GLY A 174 -1.87 -0.77 -20.62
N VAL A 175 -1.26 -0.58 -21.80
CA VAL A 175 -1.94 0.00 -22.96
C VAL A 175 -3.09 -0.89 -23.43
N ALA A 176 -2.91 -2.21 -23.46
CA ALA A 176 -3.98 -3.15 -23.81
C ALA A 176 -5.17 -3.04 -22.84
N ILE A 177 -4.90 -2.99 -21.53
CA ILE A 177 -5.94 -2.81 -20.51
C ILE A 177 -6.61 -1.43 -20.65
N TRP A 178 -5.83 -0.38 -20.93
CA TRP A 178 -6.39 0.95 -21.18
C TRP A 178 -7.36 0.97 -22.37
N ILE A 179 -7.02 0.34 -23.51
CA ILE A 179 -7.89 0.26 -24.69
C ILE A 179 -9.22 -0.40 -24.31
N VAL A 180 -9.16 -1.50 -23.53
CA VAL A 180 -10.35 -2.21 -23.08
C VAL A 180 -11.20 -1.34 -22.14
N LEU A 181 -10.56 -0.65 -21.18
CA LEU A 181 -11.24 0.30 -20.28
C LEU A 181 -11.87 1.46 -21.06
N PHE A 182 -11.13 2.05 -21.99
CA PHE A 182 -11.61 3.16 -22.80
C PHE A 182 -12.89 2.79 -23.57
N ARG A 183 -12.92 1.56 -24.12
CA ARG A 183 -14.05 1.06 -24.93
C ARG A 183 -15.25 0.63 -24.10
N TYR A 184 -15.03 0.02 -22.93
CA TYR A 184 -16.08 -0.70 -22.22
C TYR A 184 -16.40 -0.15 -20.82
N CYS A 185 -15.57 0.74 -20.23
CA CYS A 185 -15.86 1.33 -18.93
C CYS A 185 -17.09 2.25 -19.01
N PRO A 186 -18.16 2.01 -18.21
CA PRO A 186 -19.36 2.82 -18.26
C PRO A 186 -19.12 4.23 -17.68
N PRO A 187 -19.95 5.23 -18.06
CA PRO A 187 -19.96 6.53 -17.38
C PRO A 187 -20.37 6.38 -15.93
N LEU A 188 -19.85 7.27 -15.06
CA LEU A 188 -20.21 7.33 -13.66
C LEU A 188 -21.30 8.39 -13.45
N GLU A 189 -22.47 7.94 -12.97
CA GLU A 189 -23.53 8.86 -12.53
C GLU A 189 -23.19 9.53 -11.19
N GLN A 190 -23.55 10.80 -11.06
CA GLN A 190 -23.34 11.56 -9.82
C GLN A 190 -24.39 11.14 -8.77
N ARG A 191 -23.95 10.83 -7.56
CA ARG A 191 -24.84 10.69 -6.41
C ARG A 191 -24.78 12.00 -5.59
N ALA A 192 -25.93 12.52 -5.22
CA ALA A 192 -26.03 13.68 -4.32
C ALA A 192 -25.30 13.37 -3.00
N LYS A 193 -24.60 14.36 -2.44
CA LYS A 193 -23.97 14.26 -1.12
C LYS A 193 -25.05 14.00 -0.08
N ALA A 194 -24.84 13.03 0.82
CA ALA A 194 -25.67 12.85 2.00
C ALA A 194 -25.55 14.09 2.91
N PRO A 195 -26.68 14.67 3.39
CA PRO A 195 -26.64 15.79 4.32
C PRO A 195 -26.22 15.31 5.72
N GLY A 196 -25.41 16.11 6.43
CA GLY A 196 -25.24 16.07 7.87
C GLY A 196 -24.25 15.04 8.41
N ALA A 197 -22.92 15.35 8.34
CA ALA A 197 -21.98 14.76 9.29
C ALA A 197 -21.89 15.67 10.53
N PRO A 198 -21.90 15.11 11.77
CA PRO A 198 -21.61 15.88 12.97
C PRO A 198 -20.22 16.50 12.89
N ALA A 199 -19.97 17.57 13.69
CA ALA A 199 -18.71 18.28 13.67
C ALA A 199 -17.53 17.31 13.86
N LEU A 200 -16.89 16.94 12.75
CA LEU A 200 -15.83 15.94 12.67
C LEU A 200 -14.66 16.31 13.59
N ILE A 201 -14.41 17.62 13.76
CA ILE A 201 -13.33 18.18 14.57
C ILE A 201 -13.46 17.77 16.04
N ASP A 202 -14.66 17.81 16.59
CA ASP A 202 -14.88 17.51 18.02
C ASP A 202 -14.72 16.02 18.29
N THR A 203 -15.19 15.17 17.37
CA THR A 203 -14.97 13.72 17.47
C THR A 203 -13.47 13.33 17.34
N LEU A 204 -12.72 14.03 16.47
CA LEU A 204 -11.29 13.84 16.34
C LEU A 204 -10.53 14.33 17.59
N ARG A 205 -10.96 15.46 18.17
CA ARG A 205 -10.41 15.95 19.44
C ARG A 205 -10.66 14.98 20.59
N ALA A 206 -11.85 14.41 20.69
CA ALA A 206 -12.15 13.41 21.72
C ALA A 206 -11.28 12.16 21.62
N ALA A 207 -10.96 11.71 20.41
CA ALA A 207 -10.20 10.48 20.14
C ALA A 207 -8.71 10.73 19.85
N TRP A 208 -8.17 11.95 20.05
CA TRP A 208 -6.81 12.32 19.62
C TRP A 208 -5.72 11.38 20.15
N ALA A 209 -5.77 11.02 21.43
CA ALA A 209 -4.72 10.22 22.05
C ALA A 209 -4.65 8.79 21.49
N PRO A 210 -5.73 7.98 21.46
CA PRO A 210 -5.67 6.67 20.84
C PRO A 210 -5.45 6.72 19.32
N LEU A 211 -5.94 7.74 18.62
CA LEU A 211 -5.65 7.93 17.19
C LEU A 211 -4.16 8.17 16.95
N THR A 212 -3.51 8.96 17.79
CA THR A 212 -2.07 9.23 17.71
C THR A 212 -1.25 7.97 17.96
N LEU A 213 -1.60 7.18 18.99
CA LEU A 213 -0.93 5.90 19.26
C LEU A 213 -1.05 4.94 18.07
N LEU A 214 -2.26 4.81 17.52
CA LEU A 214 -2.52 3.95 16.38
C LEU A 214 -1.82 4.46 15.12
N TYR A 215 -1.84 5.77 14.88
CA TYR A 215 -1.16 6.41 13.75
C TYR A 215 0.34 6.12 13.75
N PHE A 216 1.03 6.36 14.87
CA PHE A 216 2.46 6.09 14.95
C PHE A 216 2.78 4.59 14.89
N ALA A 217 1.94 3.72 15.42
CA ALA A 217 2.10 2.28 15.26
C ALA A 217 2.03 1.87 13.76
N VAL A 218 1.11 2.46 12.99
CA VAL A 218 1.00 2.24 11.53
C VAL A 218 2.19 2.85 10.78
N VAL A 219 2.62 4.07 11.13
CA VAL A 219 3.81 4.73 10.54
C VAL A 219 5.04 3.84 10.69
N LEU A 220 5.34 3.39 11.91
CA LEU A 220 6.52 2.58 12.21
C LEU A 220 6.47 1.22 11.50
N ARG A 221 5.31 0.54 11.49
CA ARG A 221 5.09 -0.68 10.72
C ARG A 221 5.37 -0.45 9.22
N THR A 222 4.82 0.63 8.66
CA THR A 222 4.98 0.95 7.24
C THR A 222 6.42 1.28 6.91
N ALA A 223 7.13 2.03 7.78
CA ALA A 223 8.55 2.33 7.61
C ALA A 223 9.37 1.04 7.46
N VAL A 224 9.11 0.01 8.28
CA VAL A 224 9.77 -1.28 8.17
C VAL A 224 9.40 -1.98 6.86
N SER A 225 8.10 -2.07 6.54
CA SER A 225 7.63 -2.75 5.34
C SER A 225 8.23 -2.14 4.06
N VAL A 226 8.23 -0.81 3.94
CA VAL A 226 8.81 -0.10 2.78
C VAL A 226 10.34 -0.23 2.75
N SER A 227 11.00 -0.17 3.92
CA SER A 227 12.45 -0.37 3.98
C SER A 227 12.87 -1.77 3.54
N VAL A 228 12.11 -2.81 3.91
CA VAL A 228 12.34 -4.18 3.44
C VAL A 228 12.17 -4.26 1.91
N GLN A 229 11.09 -3.72 1.37
CA GLN A 229 10.84 -3.70 -0.07
C GLN A 229 11.93 -2.95 -0.83
N THR A 230 12.45 -1.86 -0.26
CA THR A 230 13.47 -1.01 -0.87
C THR A 230 14.85 -1.64 -0.83
N TYR A 231 15.29 -2.12 0.34
CA TYR A 231 16.69 -2.45 0.57
C TYR A 231 17.01 -3.94 0.62
N TRP A 232 16.01 -4.82 0.81
CA TRP A 232 16.28 -6.25 0.76
C TRP A 232 16.72 -6.74 -0.62
N PRO A 233 16.15 -6.24 -1.75
CA PRO A 233 16.71 -6.53 -3.09
C PRO A 233 18.17 -6.14 -3.26
N PHE A 234 18.64 -5.03 -2.66
CA PHE A 234 20.07 -4.68 -2.68
C PHE A 234 20.91 -5.70 -1.90
N ALA A 235 20.47 -6.10 -0.70
CA ALA A 235 21.16 -7.11 0.10
C ALA A 235 21.25 -8.45 -0.64
N LEU A 236 20.16 -8.89 -1.28
CA LEU A 236 20.11 -10.13 -2.05
C LEU A 236 21.05 -10.08 -3.27
N ARG A 237 21.11 -8.93 -3.93
CA ARG A 237 22.04 -8.68 -5.03
C ARG A 237 23.51 -8.72 -4.56
N ASP A 238 23.81 -8.11 -3.41
CA ASP A 238 25.14 -8.18 -2.79
C ASP A 238 25.53 -9.64 -2.41
N PHE A 239 24.54 -10.51 -2.17
CA PHE A 239 24.72 -11.95 -1.96
C PHE A 239 24.88 -12.73 -3.28
N GLY A 240 24.89 -12.04 -4.44
CA GLY A 240 25.09 -12.65 -5.76
C GLY A 240 23.83 -13.19 -6.42
N MET A 241 22.63 -12.84 -5.91
CA MET A 241 21.37 -13.24 -6.53
C MET A 241 21.10 -12.47 -7.84
N THR A 242 20.57 -13.18 -8.82
CA THR A 242 20.10 -12.60 -10.08
C THR A 242 18.80 -11.80 -9.89
N GLU A 243 18.45 -10.97 -10.88
CA GLU A 243 17.22 -10.17 -10.87
C GLU A 243 15.95 -11.04 -10.69
N MET A 244 15.94 -12.23 -11.28
CA MET A 244 14.83 -13.17 -11.16
C MET A 244 14.74 -13.78 -9.75
N GLU A 245 15.88 -14.11 -9.15
CA GLU A 245 15.92 -14.70 -7.82
C GLU A 245 15.46 -13.70 -6.75
N TYR A 246 16.05 -12.49 -6.70
CA TYR A 246 15.62 -11.51 -5.71
C TYR A 246 14.21 -10.98 -5.99
N GLY A 247 13.78 -10.93 -7.26
CA GLY A 247 12.40 -10.64 -7.64
C GLY A 247 11.41 -11.67 -7.12
N SER A 248 11.78 -12.95 -7.15
CA SER A 248 10.96 -14.04 -6.59
C SER A 248 10.81 -13.92 -5.07
N VAL A 249 11.89 -13.57 -4.37
CA VAL A 249 11.88 -13.36 -2.92
C VAL A 249 11.01 -12.16 -2.57
N LEU A 250 11.14 -11.05 -3.31
CA LEU A 250 10.32 -9.85 -3.11
C LEU A 250 8.84 -10.13 -3.39
N ALA A 251 8.53 -10.82 -4.49
CA ALA A 251 7.18 -11.24 -4.82
C ALA A 251 6.57 -12.12 -3.71
N GLY A 252 7.33 -13.06 -3.17
CA GLY A 252 6.94 -13.88 -2.03
C GLY A 252 6.62 -13.04 -0.80
N PHE A 253 7.49 -12.11 -0.41
CA PHE A 253 7.26 -11.19 0.71
C PHE A 253 5.96 -10.39 0.55
N LEU A 254 5.71 -9.86 -0.63
CA LEU A 254 4.52 -9.08 -0.94
C LEU A 254 3.25 -9.94 -0.93
N PHE A 255 3.31 -11.13 -1.55
CA PHE A 255 2.18 -12.05 -1.60
C PHE A 255 1.77 -12.52 -0.19
N PHE A 256 2.73 -13.00 0.58
CA PHE A 256 2.47 -13.44 1.95
C PHE A 256 2.08 -12.28 2.88
N GLY A 257 2.58 -11.06 2.61
CA GLY A 257 2.09 -9.83 3.25
C GLY A 257 0.61 -9.58 2.96
N GLY A 258 0.16 -9.77 1.73
CA GLY A 258 -1.24 -9.69 1.34
C GLY A 258 -2.11 -10.77 2.02
N VAL A 259 -1.61 -12.00 2.11
CA VAL A 259 -2.25 -13.09 2.87
C VAL A 259 -2.42 -12.69 4.33
N GLY A 260 -1.37 -12.11 4.95
CA GLY A 260 -1.44 -11.57 6.30
C GLY A 260 -2.53 -10.52 6.45
N GLY A 261 -2.59 -9.53 5.57
CA GLY A 261 -3.63 -8.52 5.56
C GLY A 261 -5.04 -9.11 5.48
N PHE A 262 -5.25 -10.12 4.64
CA PHE A 262 -6.54 -10.80 4.54
C PHE A 262 -6.95 -11.48 5.86
N PHE A 263 -6.07 -12.27 6.45
CA PHE A 263 -6.36 -12.97 7.70
C PHE A 263 -6.39 -12.07 8.93
N GLY A 264 -5.75 -10.90 8.89
CA GLY A 264 -5.73 -9.93 9.97
C GLY A 264 -7.12 -9.51 10.42
N GLY A 265 -8.02 -9.20 9.48
CA GLY A 265 -9.40 -8.87 9.76
C GLY A 265 -10.15 -10.01 10.45
N VAL A 266 -10.02 -11.24 9.93
CA VAL A 266 -10.68 -12.44 10.49
C VAL A 266 -10.21 -12.72 11.92
N LEU A 267 -8.91 -12.59 12.17
CA LEU A 267 -8.36 -12.76 13.52
C LEU A 267 -8.82 -11.63 14.46
N ALA A 268 -8.89 -10.40 13.97
CA ALA A 268 -9.31 -9.25 14.78
C ALA A 268 -10.78 -9.35 15.21
N ASP A 269 -11.64 -9.90 14.37
CA ASP A 269 -13.05 -10.14 14.72
C ASP A 269 -13.22 -11.14 15.87
N ARG A 270 -12.29 -12.10 16.01
CA ARG A 270 -12.33 -13.14 17.06
C ARG A 270 -11.56 -12.74 18.32
N LEU A 271 -10.38 -12.12 18.16
CA LEU A 271 -9.42 -11.89 19.25
C LEU A 271 -9.32 -10.43 19.70
N GLY A 272 -9.96 -9.52 18.94
CA GLY A 272 -9.88 -8.07 19.13
C GLY A 272 -8.69 -7.42 18.40
N GLY A 273 -8.94 -6.28 17.79
CA GLY A 273 -7.98 -5.58 16.91
C GLY A 273 -6.66 -5.24 17.61
N ARG A 274 -6.73 -4.69 18.84
CA ARG A 274 -5.54 -4.35 19.64
C ARG A 274 -4.65 -5.57 19.89
N ARG A 275 -5.21 -6.70 20.32
CA ARG A 275 -4.44 -7.92 20.62
C ARG A 275 -3.77 -8.47 19.37
N VAL A 276 -4.52 -8.58 18.27
CA VAL A 276 -3.98 -9.07 16.99
C VAL A 276 -2.84 -8.20 16.51
N SER A 277 -3.03 -6.88 16.51
CA SER A 277 -1.99 -5.95 16.05
C SER A 277 -0.75 -5.98 16.94
N MET A 278 -0.92 -6.02 18.26
CA MET A 278 0.19 -6.07 19.22
C MET A 278 1.00 -7.36 19.09
N VAL A 279 0.33 -8.52 19.07
CA VAL A 279 0.99 -9.83 18.95
C VAL A 279 1.68 -9.95 17.59
N ALA A 280 1.05 -9.45 16.53
CA ALA A 280 1.65 -9.39 15.21
C ALA A 280 2.97 -8.61 15.21
N MET A 281 3.02 -7.44 15.85
CA MET A 281 4.25 -6.66 15.93
C MET A 281 5.33 -7.33 16.79
N LEU A 282 4.95 -7.99 17.89
CA LEU A 282 5.89 -8.76 18.72
C LEU A 282 6.50 -9.95 17.97
N LEU A 283 5.72 -10.64 17.12
CA LEU A 283 6.19 -11.78 16.34
C LEU A 283 6.97 -11.34 15.08
N ALA A 284 6.62 -10.20 14.48
CA ALA A 284 7.31 -9.69 13.29
C ALA A 284 8.79 -9.41 13.55
N ALA A 285 9.12 -8.87 14.73
CA ALA A 285 10.50 -8.52 15.08
C ALA A 285 11.47 -9.72 15.03
N PRO A 286 11.27 -10.82 15.76
CA PRO A 286 12.19 -11.96 15.72
C PRO A 286 12.20 -12.66 14.35
N LEU A 287 11.06 -12.73 13.65
CA LEU A 287 11.01 -13.34 12.31
C LEU A 287 11.83 -12.54 11.30
N LEU A 288 11.66 -11.23 11.26
CA LEU A 288 12.44 -10.36 10.37
C LEU A 288 13.91 -10.29 10.77
N LEU A 289 14.21 -10.22 12.08
CA LEU A 289 15.58 -10.28 12.56
C LEU A 289 16.28 -11.57 12.12
N GLY A 290 15.61 -12.70 12.27
CA GLY A 290 16.07 -14.00 11.79
C GLY A 290 16.28 -14.02 10.28
N ALA A 291 15.33 -13.45 9.51
CA ALA A 291 15.43 -13.36 8.06
C ALA A 291 16.69 -12.61 7.61
N PHE A 292 17.00 -11.47 8.23
CA PHE A 292 18.13 -10.62 7.86
C PHE A 292 19.47 -11.09 8.44
N SER A 293 19.42 -12.00 9.43
CA SER A 293 20.62 -12.60 10.06
C SER A 293 21.01 -13.96 9.46
N THR A 294 20.16 -14.54 8.62
CA THR A 294 20.39 -15.85 7.96
C THR A 294 20.46 -15.68 6.45
N ARG A 295 20.70 -16.77 5.72
CA ARG A 295 20.78 -16.80 4.25
C ARG A 295 20.03 -18.00 3.68
N GLY A 296 19.78 -17.95 2.37
CA GLY A 296 19.17 -19.05 1.63
C GLY A 296 17.70 -19.28 2.03
N THR A 297 17.27 -20.53 1.96
CA THR A 297 15.86 -20.91 2.16
C THR A 297 15.31 -20.48 3.52
N LEU A 298 16.10 -20.61 4.59
CA LEU A 298 15.66 -20.21 5.92
C LEU A 298 15.37 -18.70 5.99
N SER A 299 16.23 -17.86 5.45
CA SER A 299 16.03 -16.41 5.34
C SER A 299 14.71 -16.11 4.61
N ASN A 300 14.48 -16.75 3.47
CA ASN A 300 13.27 -16.53 2.66
C ASN A 300 11.99 -16.94 3.40
N VAL A 301 11.99 -18.10 4.07
CA VAL A 301 10.85 -18.58 4.87
C VAL A 301 10.55 -17.62 6.02
N LEU A 302 11.58 -17.19 6.75
CA LEU A 302 11.44 -16.24 7.86
C LEU A 302 10.96 -14.87 7.36
N LEU A 303 11.43 -14.43 6.18
CA LEU A 303 11.00 -13.18 5.55
C LEU A 303 9.51 -13.22 5.18
N MET A 304 9.07 -14.31 4.56
CA MET A 304 7.65 -14.50 4.17
C MET A 304 6.76 -14.57 5.41
N ALA A 305 7.15 -15.33 6.44
CA ALA A 305 6.44 -15.39 7.70
C ALA A 305 6.40 -14.02 8.40
N GLY A 306 7.55 -13.33 8.46
CA GLY A 306 7.66 -11.98 9.00
C GLY A 306 6.80 -10.98 8.23
N GLY A 307 6.77 -11.04 6.91
CA GLY A 307 5.92 -10.23 6.05
C GLY A 307 4.43 -10.48 6.28
N THR A 308 4.03 -11.75 6.41
CA THR A 308 2.65 -12.12 6.77
C THR A 308 2.23 -11.45 8.06
N VAL A 309 3.02 -11.64 9.11
CA VAL A 309 2.69 -11.15 10.46
C VAL A 309 2.76 -9.63 10.53
N LEU A 310 3.77 -9.00 9.91
CA LEU A 310 3.92 -7.54 9.85
C LEU A 310 2.70 -6.86 9.21
N ASN A 311 2.04 -7.50 8.25
CA ASN A 311 0.93 -6.91 7.50
C ASN A 311 -0.47 -7.30 8.04
N LEU A 312 -0.59 -8.21 9.01
CA LEU A 312 -1.85 -8.51 9.71
C LEU A 312 -2.60 -7.24 10.18
N PRO A 313 -1.93 -6.20 10.75
CA PRO A 313 -2.61 -5.01 11.26
C PRO A 313 -3.16 -4.06 10.19
N ILE A 314 -2.87 -4.24 8.90
CA ILE A 314 -3.28 -3.28 7.86
C ILE A 314 -4.78 -2.98 7.88
N PRO A 315 -5.70 -3.95 7.64
CA PRO A 315 -7.13 -3.68 7.69
C PRO A 315 -7.61 -3.42 9.11
N VAL A 316 -6.97 -4.04 10.09
CA VAL A 316 -7.35 -3.94 11.50
C VAL A 316 -7.23 -2.51 12.02
N SER A 317 -6.12 -1.82 11.70
CA SER A 317 -5.88 -0.43 12.13
C SER A 317 -6.93 0.54 11.58
N VAL A 318 -7.40 0.31 10.36
CA VAL A 318 -8.47 1.11 9.76
C VAL A 318 -9.78 0.93 10.52
N VAL A 319 -10.17 -0.31 10.81
CA VAL A 319 -11.39 -0.61 11.57
C VAL A 319 -11.31 -0.07 13.00
N MET A 320 -10.16 -0.20 13.67
CA MET A 320 -9.93 0.37 15.00
C MET A 320 -10.11 1.89 15.00
N ALA A 321 -9.54 2.59 14.02
CA ALA A 321 -9.71 4.05 13.87
C ALA A 321 -11.18 4.44 13.58
N GLN A 322 -11.88 3.68 12.74
CA GLN A 322 -13.30 3.92 12.45
C GLN A 322 -14.20 3.74 13.67
N ARG A 323 -13.87 2.79 14.56
CA ARG A 323 -14.60 2.57 15.82
C ARG A 323 -14.41 3.72 16.82
N LEU A 324 -13.22 4.35 16.82
CA LEU A 324 -12.94 5.53 17.66
C LEU A 324 -13.71 6.79 17.19
N VAL A 325 -13.94 6.91 15.88
CA VAL A 325 -14.56 8.10 15.27
C VAL A 325 -15.78 7.70 14.45
N PRO A 326 -16.89 7.30 15.08
CA PRO A 326 -18.13 7.03 14.38
C PRO A 326 -18.63 8.29 13.67
N GLY A 327 -18.91 8.20 12.37
CA GLY A 327 -19.27 9.35 11.52
C GLY A 327 -18.10 9.97 10.76
N GLY A 328 -16.83 9.70 11.16
CA GLY A 328 -15.60 10.14 10.46
C GLY A 328 -14.87 9.03 9.73
N ALA A 329 -15.55 7.92 9.39
CA ALA A 329 -14.90 6.72 8.86
C ALA A 329 -14.03 6.97 7.62
N SER A 330 -14.45 7.83 6.70
CA SER A 330 -13.68 8.20 5.52
C SER A 330 -12.38 8.94 5.88
N THR A 331 -12.47 9.91 6.80
CA THR A 331 -11.32 10.72 7.23
C THR A 331 -10.27 9.90 7.96
N VAL A 332 -10.70 9.05 8.92
CA VAL A 332 -9.72 8.23 9.66
C VAL A 332 -9.15 7.11 8.80
N SER A 333 -9.90 6.61 7.81
CA SER A 333 -9.35 5.69 6.82
C SER A 333 -8.27 6.35 5.98
N ALA A 334 -8.49 7.56 5.49
CA ALA A 334 -7.48 8.34 4.77
C ALA A 334 -6.26 8.64 5.64
N LEU A 335 -6.46 8.91 6.94
CA LEU A 335 -5.37 9.10 7.90
C LEU A 335 -4.52 7.82 8.05
N MET A 336 -5.15 6.65 8.20
CA MET A 336 -4.45 5.38 8.42
C MET A 336 -3.84 4.81 7.14
N MET A 337 -4.52 4.90 6.00
CA MET A 337 -4.06 4.32 4.73
C MET A 337 -3.24 5.29 3.88
N GLY A 338 -3.55 6.58 3.91
CA GLY A 338 -2.83 7.60 3.13
C GLY A 338 -1.69 8.21 3.92
N PHE A 339 -2.03 8.98 4.95
CA PHE A 339 -1.05 9.79 5.68
C PHE A 339 -0.06 8.94 6.48
N ALA A 340 -0.51 7.88 7.18
CA ALA A 340 0.40 7.05 7.96
C ALA A 340 1.33 6.22 7.04
N TRP A 341 0.84 5.77 5.90
CA TRP A 341 1.68 5.08 4.92
C TRP A 341 2.68 6.04 4.27
N GLY A 342 2.24 7.25 3.92
CA GLY A 342 3.12 8.30 3.40
C GLY A 342 4.23 8.67 4.39
N ALA A 343 3.87 8.92 5.66
CA ALA A 343 4.81 9.24 6.71
C ALA A 343 5.80 8.10 6.98
N GLY A 344 5.33 6.84 6.96
CA GLY A 344 6.19 5.67 7.11
C GLY A 344 7.18 5.52 5.95
N ALA A 345 6.72 5.72 4.71
CA ALA A 345 7.61 5.70 3.54
C ALA A 345 8.67 6.80 3.59
N LEU A 346 8.34 8.00 4.08
CA LEU A 346 9.29 9.10 4.26
C LEU A 346 10.42 8.79 5.25
N MET A 347 10.31 7.73 6.06
CA MET A 347 11.41 7.26 6.92
C MET A 347 12.41 6.35 6.20
N THR A 348 12.13 5.92 4.96
CA THR A 348 13.00 5.01 4.20
C THR A 348 14.44 5.54 4.02
N PRO A 349 14.70 6.84 3.78
CA PRO A 349 16.06 7.36 3.70
C PRO A 349 16.91 7.14 4.96
N ILE A 350 16.28 7.04 6.13
CA ILE A 350 16.97 6.72 7.39
C ILE A 350 17.58 5.31 7.31
N ALA A 351 16.79 4.33 6.84
CA ALA A 351 17.31 2.97 6.61
C ALA A 351 18.40 2.95 5.54
N GLY A 352 18.32 3.84 4.54
CA GLY A 352 19.37 4.04 3.53
C GLY A 352 20.68 4.53 4.13
N ALA A 353 20.65 5.59 4.93
CA ALA A 353 21.81 6.12 5.62
C ALA A 353 22.44 5.07 6.60
N MET A 354 21.59 4.30 7.26
CA MET A 354 22.07 3.16 8.08
C MET A 354 22.73 2.09 7.20
N SER A 355 22.20 1.85 6.00
CA SER A 355 22.76 0.86 5.07
C SER A 355 24.14 1.28 4.53
N GLU A 356 24.39 2.56 4.34
CA GLU A 356 25.71 3.09 3.97
C GLU A 356 26.76 2.79 5.03
N ARG A 357 26.38 2.86 6.30
CA ARG A 357 27.31 2.67 7.43
C ARG A 357 27.49 1.21 7.83
N PHE A 358 26.42 0.41 7.81
CA PHE A 358 26.39 -0.93 8.39
C PHE A 358 26.19 -2.04 7.35
N GLY A 359 25.88 -1.69 6.09
CA GLY A 359 25.41 -2.61 5.04
C GLY A 359 23.92 -2.92 5.16
N PHE A 360 23.31 -3.31 4.04
CA PHE A 360 21.86 -3.46 3.92
C PHE A 360 21.24 -4.47 4.91
N ALA A 361 21.83 -5.66 5.03
CA ALA A 361 21.29 -6.71 5.91
C ALA A 361 21.29 -6.29 7.38
N ARG A 362 22.37 -5.66 7.85
CA ARG A 362 22.45 -5.19 9.24
C ARG A 362 21.53 -4.01 9.52
N ALA A 363 21.41 -3.07 8.59
CA ALA A 363 20.48 -1.96 8.70
C ALA A 363 19.03 -2.44 8.81
N LEU A 364 18.64 -3.44 7.99
CA LEU A 364 17.32 -4.06 8.06
C LEU A 364 17.13 -4.89 9.34
N ALA A 365 18.18 -5.57 9.84
CA ALA A 365 18.14 -6.27 11.11
C ALA A 365 17.87 -5.29 12.29
N MET A 366 18.45 -4.10 12.25
CA MET A 366 18.15 -3.05 13.23
C MET A 366 16.71 -2.51 13.06
N ALA A 367 16.27 -2.31 11.82
CA ALA A 367 14.89 -1.90 11.52
C ALA A 367 13.85 -2.96 11.95
N ALA A 368 14.22 -4.24 11.98
CA ALA A 368 13.36 -5.33 12.45
C ALA A 368 12.98 -5.22 13.94
N LEU A 369 13.65 -4.37 14.73
CA LEU A 369 13.29 -4.10 16.10
C LEU A 369 12.21 -3.01 16.25
N VAL A 370 11.97 -2.20 15.21
CA VAL A 370 10.99 -1.11 15.23
C VAL A 370 9.55 -1.61 15.51
N PRO A 371 9.09 -2.78 15.03
CA PRO A 371 7.79 -3.32 15.39
C PRO A 371 7.58 -3.49 16.90
N LEU A 372 8.63 -3.67 17.71
CA LEU A 372 8.51 -3.72 19.17
C LEU A 372 8.03 -2.39 19.73
N VAL A 373 8.46 -1.27 19.15
CA VAL A 373 7.97 0.07 19.52
C VAL A 373 6.49 0.21 19.14
N SER A 374 6.09 -0.28 17.95
CA SER A 374 4.68 -0.32 17.57
C SER A 374 3.84 -1.15 18.54
N ALA A 375 4.36 -2.30 18.97
CA ALA A 375 3.69 -3.14 19.99
C ALA A 375 3.54 -2.39 21.33
N ALA A 376 4.57 -1.66 21.76
CA ALA A 376 4.53 -0.84 22.98
C ALA A 376 3.48 0.28 22.88
N LEU A 377 3.37 0.98 21.74
CA LEU A 377 2.32 1.98 21.52
C LEU A 377 0.92 1.34 21.59
N LEU A 378 0.74 0.16 20.99
CA LEU A 378 -0.51 -0.58 21.04
C LEU A 378 -0.84 -1.13 22.44
N TRP A 379 0.15 -1.29 23.32
CA TRP A 379 -0.09 -1.65 24.73
C TRP A 379 -0.86 -0.56 25.47
N PHE A 380 -0.60 0.71 25.15
CA PHE A 380 -1.31 1.85 25.74
C PHE A 380 -2.62 2.21 25.04
N TYR A 381 -2.91 1.58 23.90
CA TYR A 381 -4.15 1.79 23.16
C TYR A 381 -5.35 1.20 23.92
N PRO A 382 -6.56 1.82 23.88
CA PRO A 382 -7.75 1.33 24.57
C PRO A 382 -8.10 -0.12 24.24
N LYS A 383 -8.59 -0.87 25.22
CA LYS A 383 -9.05 -2.25 25.03
C LYS A 383 -10.38 -2.30 24.30
N ASP A 384 -11.24 -1.31 24.53
CA ASP A 384 -12.56 -1.14 23.91
C ASP A 384 -12.65 0.26 23.30
N GLU A 385 -12.60 0.32 21.97
CA GLU A 385 -12.64 1.57 21.22
C GLU A 385 -14.01 2.27 21.34
N ARG A 386 -15.10 1.50 21.40
CA ARG A 386 -16.47 2.06 21.47
C ARG A 386 -16.73 2.68 22.83
N ALA A 387 -16.42 1.96 23.90
CA ALA A 387 -16.56 2.47 25.25
C ALA A 387 -15.72 3.75 25.46
N TYR A 388 -14.48 3.77 24.94
CA TYR A 388 -13.64 4.97 24.98
C TYR A 388 -14.28 6.14 24.22
N ALA A 389 -14.79 5.92 23.01
CA ALA A 389 -15.41 6.95 22.19
C ALA A 389 -16.71 7.52 22.82
N GLU A 390 -17.47 6.70 23.54
CA GLU A 390 -18.66 7.12 24.26
C GLU A 390 -18.29 8.00 25.48
N GLN A 391 -17.33 7.57 26.28
CA GLN A 391 -16.84 8.33 27.43
C GLN A 391 -16.25 9.68 27.02
N ALA A 392 -15.42 9.71 25.98
CA ALA A 392 -14.81 10.91 25.48
C ALA A 392 -15.84 11.94 24.96
N ARG A 393 -16.91 11.48 24.31
CA ARG A 393 -18.02 12.36 23.88
C ARG A 393 -18.84 12.90 25.04
N GLY A 394 -19.11 12.05 26.05
CA GLY A 394 -19.78 12.49 27.28
C GLY A 394 -19.00 13.55 28.03
N ALA A 395 -17.68 13.43 28.11
CA ALA A 395 -16.82 14.43 28.75
C ALA A 395 -16.79 15.78 28.02
N LEU A 396 -16.84 15.79 26.67
CA LEU A 396 -16.94 17.03 25.90
C LEU A 396 -18.30 17.73 26.09
N ALA A 397 -19.40 16.96 26.11
CA ALA A 397 -20.75 17.51 26.29
C ALA A 397 -21.01 18.12 27.70
N VAL A 398 -20.14 17.82 28.66
CA VAL A 398 -20.19 18.41 30.03
C VAL A 398 -19.27 19.63 30.13
N ALA A 399 -18.32 19.80 29.22
CA ALA A 399 -17.34 20.90 29.23
C ALA A 399 -17.80 22.14 28.41
N ASP A 400 -18.81 21.97 27.54
CA ASP A 400 -19.57 23.03 26.82
C ASP A 400 -20.83 23.46 27.62
#